data_9670a16ade34d10d79c89e4173bde5e1
#
_entry.id   9670a16ade34d10d79c89e4173bde5e1
#
_cell.length_a   1.000
_cell.length_b   1.000
_cell.length_c   1.000
_cell.angle_alpha   90.00
_cell.angle_beta   90.00
_cell.angle_gamma   90.00
#
_symmetry.space_group_name_H-M   'P 1'
#
loop_
_entity.id
_entity.type
_entity.pdbx_description
1 polymer ?
#
loop_
_entity_poly.entity_id
_entity_poly.type
_entity_poly.pdbx_seq_one_letter_code
_entity_poly.pdbx_strand_id
1 'polypeptide(L)'
;MSVTYYRINDLNLLGKEEDFIPYLYKPEKGWTVDNDNILMDRLMGYDKSEPDNSPYGIGNLSMMERVEEITEEEANKIMEKK
;
A
#
# COMPACT_ATOMS: atom_id res chain seq x y z
N MET A 1 -19.40 -3.26 3.18
CA MET A 1 -17.98 -3.28 3.48
C MET A 1 -17.19 -3.13 2.19
N SER A 2 -16.26 -2.22 2.17
CA SER A 2 -15.47 -1.93 0.99
C SER A 2 -14.03 -2.38 1.24
N VAL A 3 -13.54 -3.29 0.42
CA VAL A 3 -12.16 -3.79 0.50
C VAL A 3 -11.50 -3.62 -0.86
N THR A 4 -10.34 -2.98 -0.89
CA THR A 4 -9.55 -2.82 -2.09
C THR A 4 -8.16 -3.38 -1.83
N TYR A 5 -7.70 -4.23 -2.73
CA TYR A 5 -6.39 -4.87 -2.60
C TYR A 5 -5.36 -4.15 -3.46
N TYR A 6 -4.12 -4.12 -2.96
CA TYR A 6 -3.03 -3.44 -3.63
C TYR A 6 -1.76 -4.27 -3.59
N ARG A 7 -0.94 -4.10 -4.61
CA ARG A 7 0.39 -4.67 -4.65
C ARG A 7 1.37 -3.51 -4.53
N ILE A 8 2.29 -3.61 -3.57
CA ILE A 8 3.32 -2.60 -3.35
C ILE A 8 4.59 -3.08 -4.04
N ASN A 9 4.85 -2.52 -5.23
CA ASN A 9 5.86 -3.04 -6.15
C ASN A 9 7.30 -2.90 -5.67
N ASP A 10 7.62 -1.77 -5.06
CA ASP A 10 9.01 -1.50 -4.63
C ASP A 10 9.41 -2.31 -3.40
N LEU A 11 8.45 -2.77 -2.61
CA LEU A 11 8.71 -3.56 -1.41
C LEU A 11 8.30 -5.02 -1.57
N ASN A 12 7.68 -5.36 -2.71
CA ASN A 12 7.15 -6.70 -2.97
C ASN A 12 6.21 -7.16 -1.86
N LEU A 13 5.32 -6.27 -1.44
CA LEU A 13 4.34 -6.54 -0.39
C LEU A 13 2.92 -6.50 -0.94
N LEU A 14 2.01 -7.14 -0.21
CA LEU A 14 0.59 -7.10 -0.50
C LEU A 14 -0.08 -6.23 0.56
N GLY A 15 -0.97 -5.34 0.13
CA GLY A 15 -1.72 -4.48 1.04
C GLY A 15 -3.20 -4.50 0.72
N LYS A 16 -3.99 -3.99 1.63
CA LYS A 16 -5.41 -3.76 1.39
C LYS A 16 -5.90 -2.58 2.22
N GLU A 17 -6.98 -1.98 1.75
CA GLU A 17 -7.71 -0.97 2.51
C GLU A 17 -9.10 -1.52 2.75
N GLU A 18 -9.48 -1.67 4.01
CA GLU A 18 -10.79 -2.17 4.40
C GLU A 18 -11.42 -1.15 5.33
N ASP A 19 -12.60 -0.65 4.94
CA ASP A 19 -13.31 0.39 5.71
C ASP A 19 -12.41 1.59 6.06
N PHE A 20 -11.59 2.01 5.08
CA PHE A 20 -10.65 3.13 5.19
C PHE A 20 -9.44 2.88 6.08
N ILE A 21 -9.25 1.64 6.55
CA ILE A 21 -8.09 1.27 7.36
C ILE A 21 -7.11 0.50 6.48
N PRO A 22 -5.84 0.95 6.36
CA PRO A 22 -4.83 0.24 5.56
C PRO A 22 -4.21 -0.91 6.33
N TYR A 23 -3.99 -2.01 5.63
CA TYR A 23 -3.36 -3.21 6.19
C TYR A 23 -2.25 -3.68 5.27
N LEU A 24 -1.25 -4.34 5.86
CA LEU A 24 -0.22 -5.05 5.11
C LEU A 24 -0.31 -6.53 5.43
N TYR A 25 -0.06 -7.36 4.42
CA TYR A 25 -0.03 -8.81 4.61
C TYR A 25 1.37 -9.27 4.95
N LYS A 26 1.50 -9.93 6.09
CA LYS A 26 2.77 -10.53 6.54
C LYS A 26 2.57 -12.03 6.60
N PRO A 27 3.35 -12.83 5.84
CA PRO A 27 3.13 -14.27 5.77
C PRO A 27 3.09 -14.97 7.12
N GLU A 28 3.80 -14.44 8.10
CA GLU A 28 3.88 -15.05 9.44
C GLU A 28 2.71 -14.68 10.33
N LYS A 29 2.09 -13.52 10.09
CA LYS A 29 1.06 -12.97 10.97
C LYS A 29 -0.27 -12.71 10.28
N GLY A 30 -0.30 -12.77 8.95
CA GLY A 30 -1.48 -12.42 8.17
C GLY A 30 -1.63 -10.90 8.03
N TRP A 31 -2.86 -10.44 7.97
CA TRP A 31 -3.13 -9.02 7.81
C TRP A 31 -2.87 -8.25 9.10
N THR A 32 -2.02 -7.23 9.01
CA THR A 32 -1.70 -6.35 10.14
C THR A 32 -1.97 -4.91 9.75
N VAL A 33 -2.38 -4.09 10.70
CA VAL A 33 -2.63 -2.67 10.45
C VAL A 33 -1.32 -2.00 10.04
N ASP A 34 -1.41 -1.14 9.01
CA ASP A 34 -0.25 -0.41 8.49
C ASP A 34 0.06 0.81 9.36
N ASN A 35 0.74 0.58 10.47
CA ASN A 35 1.08 1.64 11.43
C ASN A 35 2.15 2.60 10.93
N ASP A 36 2.92 2.19 9.91
CA ASP A 36 3.99 3.03 9.35
C ASP A 36 3.55 3.79 8.11
N ASN A 37 2.27 3.69 7.76
CA ASN A 37 1.68 4.36 6.59
C ASN A 37 2.37 3.99 5.27
N ILE A 38 2.89 2.76 5.17
CA ILE A 38 3.59 2.31 3.97
C ILE A 38 2.67 2.32 2.76
N LEU A 39 1.47 1.75 2.90
CA LEU A 39 0.47 1.74 1.83
C LEU A 39 -0.12 3.12 1.60
N MET A 40 -0.49 3.80 2.68
CA MET A 40 -1.17 5.08 2.58
C MET A 40 -0.26 6.16 1.97
N ASP A 41 1.03 6.19 2.33
CA ASP A 41 1.97 7.13 1.75
C ASP A 41 2.04 6.99 0.22
N ARG A 42 2.02 5.75 -0.25
CA ARG A 42 2.06 5.48 -1.69
C ARG A 42 0.75 5.82 -2.38
N LEU A 43 -0.37 5.51 -1.75
CA LEU A 43 -1.68 5.84 -2.32
C LEU A 43 -1.89 7.34 -2.44
N MET A 44 -1.41 8.11 -1.47
CA MET A 44 -1.52 9.57 -1.47
C MET A 44 -0.36 10.24 -2.21
N GLY A 45 0.66 9.48 -2.58
CA GLY A 45 1.84 10.04 -3.22
C GLY A 45 2.67 10.89 -2.26
N TYR A 46 2.68 10.54 -0.98
CA TYR A 46 3.45 11.25 0.03
C TYR A 46 4.86 10.68 0.12
N ASP A 47 5.86 11.51 -0.10
CA ASP A 47 7.26 11.12 0.01
C ASP A 47 7.90 11.82 1.20
N LYS A 48 8.24 11.04 2.23
CA LYS A 48 8.83 11.56 3.45
C LYS A 48 10.22 12.15 3.26
N SER A 49 10.88 11.81 2.15
CA SER A 49 12.21 12.35 1.84
C SER A 49 12.15 13.72 1.21
N GLU A 50 10.96 14.16 0.78
CA GLU A 50 10.82 15.51 0.23
C GLU A 50 10.99 16.56 1.34
N PRO A 51 11.59 17.71 0.99
CA PRO A 51 11.73 18.79 1.97
C PRO A 51 10.38 19.24 2.53
N ASP A 52 10.35 19.58 3.81
CA ASP A 52 9.13 20.03 4.48
C ASP A 52 8.49 21.24 3.83
N ASN A 53 9.28 22.05 3.15
CA ASN A 53 8.79 23.25 2.47
C ASN A 53 8.32 22.96 1.05
N SER A 54 8.32 21.70 0.63
CA SER A 54 7.80 21.35 -0.69
C SER A 54 6.27 21.42 -0.68
N PRO A 55 5.65 22.22 -1.58
CA PRO A 55 4.19 22.24 -1.65
C PRO A 55 3.62 20.95 -2.26
N TYR A 56 4.47 20.04 -2.71
CA TYR A 56 4.07 18.86 -3.45
C TYR A 56 4.42 17.56 -2.73
N GLY A 57 4.41 17.59 -1.40
CA GLY A 57 4.64 16.39 -0.59
C GLY A 57 3.57 15.32 -0.78
N ILE A 58 2.41 15.70 -1.34
CA ILE A 58 1.32 14.80 -1.66
C ILE A 58 1.14 14.81 -3.17
N GLY A 59 0.80 13.65 -3.76
CA GLY A 59 0.58 13.55 -5.20
C GLY A 59 1.84 13.30 -6.00
N ASN A 60 2.89 12.83 -5.36
CA ASN A 60 4.13 12.46 -6.03
C ASN A 60 3.89 11.23 -6.90
N LEU A 61 3.98 11.40 -8.22
CA LEU A 61 3.71 10.31 -9.17
C LEU A 61 4.66 9.14 -9.00
N SER A 62 5.92 9.40 -8.68
CA SER A 62 6.90 8.35 -8.45
C SER A 62 6.48 7.44 -7.29
N MET A 63 5.92 8.01 -6.23
CA MET A 63 5.41 7.23 -5.11
C MET A 63 4.15 6.47 -5.49
N MET A 64 3.25 7.11 -6.22
CA MET A 64 1.99 6.49 -6.62
C MET A 64 2.19 5.32 -7.59
N GLU A 65 3.26 5.35 -8.37
CA GLU A 65 3.60 4.26 -9.29
C GLU A 65 4.14 3.02 -8.58
N ARG A 66 4.49 3.13 -7.30
CA ARG A 66 4.99 2.01 -6.52
C ARG A 66 3.90 1.10 -5.98
N VAL A 67 2.65 1.47 -6.20
CA VAL A 67 1.49 0.69 -5.76
C VAL A 67 0.53 0.57 -6.92
N GLU A 68 -0.12 -0.60 -7.03
CA GLU A 68 -1.17 -0.81 -8.03
C GLU A 68 -2.35 -1.54 -7.40
N GLU A 69 -3.55 -1.17 -7.84
CA GLU A 69 -4.75 -1.84 -7.40
C GLU A 69 -4.86 -3.19 -8.12
N ILE A 70 -5.15 -4.24 -7.36
CA ILE A 70 -5.30 -5.58 -7.92
C ILE A 70 -6.66 -6.15 -7.48
N THR A 71 -7.06 -7.25 -8.10
CA THR A 71 -8.30 -7.93 -7.74
C THR A 71 -8.10 -8.81 -6.52
N GLU A 72 -9.19 -9.17 -5.85
CA GLU A 72 -9.15 -10.11 -4.74
C GLU A 72 -8.55 -11.45 -5.19
N GLU A 73 -8.89 -11.90 -6.40
CA GLU A 73 -8.36 -13.12 -6.96
C GLU A 73 -6.84 -13.07 -7.10
N GLU A 74 -6.32 -11.96 -7.59
CA GLU A 74 -4.87 -11.76 -7.69
C GLU A 74 -4.22 -11.73 -6.32
N ALA A 75 -4.84 -11.07 -5.35
CA ALA A 75 -4.35 -11.02 -3.98
C ALA A 75 -4.26 -12.42 -3.38
N ASN A 76 -5.30 -13.23 -3.58
CA ASN A 76 -5.32 -14.60 -3.07
C ASN A 76 -4.20 -15.45 -3.69
N LYS A 77 -3.92 -15.26 -4.97
CA LYS A 77 -2.82 -15.99 -5.63
C LYS A 77 -1.47 -15.61 -5.05
N ILE A 78 -1.29 -14.34 -4.72
CA ILE A 78 -0.05 -13.86 -4.10
C ILE A 78 0.11 -14.49 -2.72
N MET A 79 -0.97 -14.52 -1.94
CA MET A 79 -0.94 -15.11 -0.60
C MET A 79 -0.64 -16.61 -0.63
N GLU A 80 -1.17 -17.32 -1.61
CA GLU A 80 -0.94 -18.76 -1.76
C GLU A 80 0.53 -19.10 -2.08
N LYS A 81 1.24 -18.20 -2.74
CA LYS A 81 2.63 -18.42 -3.14
C LYS A 81 3.62 -18.10 -2.02
N LYS A 82 3.14 -17.59 -0.94
CA LYS A 82 3.97 -17.24 0.21
C LYS A 82 3.62 -18.10 1.41
#